data_62ee48622d3ccd029144965d99c221d6
#
_entry.id   62ee48622d3ccd029144965d99c221d6
#
_cell.length_a   1.000
_cell.length_b   1.000
_cell.length_c   1.000
_cell.angle_alpha   90.00
_cell.angle_beta   90.00
_cell.angle_gamma   90.00
#
_symmetry.space_group_name_H-M   'P 1'
#
loop_
_entity.id
_entity.type
_entity.pdbx_description
1 polymer ?
#
loop_
_entity_poly.entity_id
_entity_poly.type
_entity_poly.pdbx_seq_one_letter_code
_entity_poly.pdbx_strand_id
1 'polypeptide(L)'
;LGDVYKRQFQPKAHWDIGENLNILDFARAGKITGARFTVYRGLGSRLERAIISYYLDTHTQHGYTEIFPPYMVNRASMTGTGQLPKFEEDAFKVAGTDYFLIPTAEVPVTNLHRDEILDGDSLPIKYCAYSACFRSEAGSAGRDTRGLIRQHQFNKVELVKFTKPEDSYQELESLTQDAERVLQGLGLPYRVVVLSTGDLGFSSAKTYDLEVWMPSYGRYVEISSCSNFEDFQARRAQIRFRREKGAKPELVHT
;
A
#
# COMPACT_ATOMS: atom_id res chain seq x y z
N LEU A 1 15.64 -12.55 18.73
CA LEU A 1 14.20 -12.16 18.79
C LEU A 1 13.63 -12.19 20.23
N GLY A 2 14.12 -13.09 21.12
CA GLY A 2 13.57 -13.28 22.45
C GLY A 2 13.56 -12.03 23.34
N ASP A 3 14.60 -11.21 23.28
CA ASP A 3 14.74 -10.07 24.20
C ASP A 3 14.00 -8.80 23.73
N VAL A 4 13.63 -8.72 22.45
CA VAL A 4 12.90 -7.56 21.88
C VAL A 4 11.50 -7.41 22.51
N TYR A 5 10.91 -8.50 22.95
CA TYR A 5 9.54 -8.53 23.49
C TYR A 5 9.49 -8.49 25.01
N LYS A 6 10.62 -8.64 25.69
CA LYS A 6 10.70 -8.58 27.16
C LYS A 6 10.87 -7.14 27.62
N ARG A 7 9.75 -6.48 27.89
CA ARG A 7 9.74 -5.12 28.47
C ARG A 7 9.72 -5.19 29.97
N GLN A 8 10.51 -4.31 30.63
CA GLN A 8 10.51 -4.15 32.09
C GLN A 8 9.38 -3.22 32.59
N PHE A 9 8.58 -2.72 31.67
CA PHE A 9 7.44 -1.84 31.91
C PHE A 9 6.26 -2.21 31.01
N GLN A 10 5.05 -1.84 31.41
CA GLN A 10 3.86 -2.01 30.59
C GLN A 10 3.89 -1.01 29.41
N PRO A 11 3.94 -1.47 28.15
CA PRO A 11 3.90 -0.58 26.99
C PRO A 11 2.59 0.19 26.92
N LYS A 12 2.67 1.50 26.68
CA LYS A 12 1.48 2.33 26.43
C LYS A 12 1.01 2.16 25.00
N ALA A 13 -0.28 2.36 24.81
CA ALA A 13 -0.87 2.40 23.48
C ALA A 13 -0.33 3.60 22.66
N HIS A 14 -0.21 3.45 21.33
CA HIS A 14 0.35 4.49 20.49
C HIS A 14 -0.46 5.79 20.50
N TRP A 15 -1.79 5.73 20.68
CA TRP A 15 -2.62 6.93 20.82
C TRP A 15 -2.33 7.67 22.13
N ASP A 16 -2.12 6.97 23.25
CA ASP A 16 -1.75 7.60 24.52
C ASP A 16 -0.37 8.27 24.44
N ILE A 17 0.59 7.61 23.79
CA ILE A 17 1.92 8.19 23.55
C ILE A 17 1.82 9.44 22.68
N GLY A 18 1.06 9.35 21.58
CA GLY A 18 0.90 10.44 20.64
C GLY A 18 0.21 11.67 21.23
N GLU A 19 -0.82 11.48 22.04
CA GLU A 19 -1.53 12.54 22.74
C GLU A 19 -0.67 13.15 23.84
N ASN A 20 -0.02 12.33 24.68
CA ASN A 20 0.86 12.79 25.75
C ASN A 20 2.05 13.61 25.25
N LEU A 21 2.61 13.24 24.09
CA LEU A 21 3.68 13.98 23.44
C LEU A 21 3.16 15.17 22.60
N ASN A 22 1.85 15.35 22.52
CA ASN A 22 1.20 16.38 21.71
C ASN A 22 1.58 16.35 20.22
N ILE A 23 1.79 15.14 19.69
CA ILE A 23 2.14 14.88 18.28
C ILE A 23 0.99 14.32 17.47
N LEU A 24 -0.05 13.78 18.12
CA LEU A 24 -1.31 13.32 17.50
C LEU A 24 -2.49 14.05 18.16
N ASP A 25 -3.49 14.43 17.37
CA ASP A 25 -4.67 15.15 17.83
C ASP A 25 -5.94 14.54 17.19
N PHE A 26 -6.47 13.52 17.83
CA PHE A 26 -7.69 12.84 17.35
C PHE A 26 -8.96 13.67 17.61
N ALA A 27 -8.98 14.44 18.71
CA ALA A 27 -10.13 15.26 19.07
C ALA A 27 -10.39 16.35 18.01
N ARG A 28 -9.33 17.05 17.59
CA ARG A 28 -9.47 18.07 16.53
C ARG A 28 -9.73 17.46 15.17
N ALA A 29 -9.15 16.32 14.84
CA ALA A 29 -9.48 15.57 13.64
C ALA A 29 -10.98 15.21 13.60
N GLY A 30 -11.53 14.73 14.73
CA GLY A 30 -12.96 14.44 14.88
C GLY A 30 -13.85 15.67 14.65
N LYS A 31 -13.40 16.86 15.11
CA LYS A 31 -14.10 18.14 14.88
C LYS A 31 -14.09 18.55 13.40
N ILE A 32 -12.97 18.28 12.69
CA ILE A 32 -12.81 18.68 11.27
C ILE A 32 -13.62 17.78 10.36
N THR A 33 -13.54 16.45 10.56
CA THR A 33 -14.04 15.48 9.58
C THR A 33 -14.90 14.38 10.21
N GLY A 34 -14.61 13.97 11.44
CA GLY A 34 -15.25 12.84 12.10
C GLY A 34 -14.26 11.86 12.71
N ALA A 35 -14.75 10.72 13.15
CA ALA A 35 -13.92 9.66 13.71
C ALA A 35 -12.99 9.03 12.66
N ARG A 36 -11.90 8.40 13.10
CA ARG A 36 -10.95 7.66 12.26
C ARG A 36 -10.18 8.52 11.26
N PHE A 37 -9.97 9.78 11.63
CA PHE A 37 -9.04 10.71 11.01
C PHE A 37 -8.05 11.20 12.06
N THR A 38 -6.87 11.63 11.62
CA THR A 38 -5.80 12.03 12.52
C THR A 38 -5.21 13.37 12.08
N VAL A 39 -4.98 14.27 13.04
CA VAL A 39 -4.14 15.46 12.85
C VAL A 39 -2.77 15.17 13.46
N TYR A 40 -1.74 15.18 12.64
CA TYR A 40 -0.35 15.13 13.09
C TYR A 40 0.13 16.55 13.40
N ARG A 41 0.82 16.74 14.54
CA ARG A 41 1.25 18.06 15.01
C ARG A 41 2.75 18.11 15.27
N GLY A 42 3.37 19.25 14.99
CA GLY A 42 4.75 19.51 15.36
C GLY A 42 5.72 18.41 14.93
N LEU A 43 6.39 17.79 15.91
CA LEU A 43 7.32 16.67 15.65
C LEU A 43 6.63 15.43 15.06
N GLY A 44 5.35 15.19 15.35
CA GLY A 44 4.59 14.10 14.72
C GLY A 44 4.45 14.31 13.21
N SER A 45 4.09 15.52 12.78
CA SER A 45 4.05 15.87 11.35
C SER A 45 5.42 15.79 10.68
N ARG A 46 6.47 16.20 11.40
CA ARG A 46 7.85 16.09 10.90
C ARG A 46 8.28 14.62 10.77
N LEU A 47 7.93 13.77 11.75
CA LEU A 47 8.23 12.33 11.70
C LEU A 47 7.53 11.65 10.52
N GLU A 48 6.25 11.95 10.31
CA GLU A 48 5.48 11.43 9.16
C GLU A 48 6.18 11.74 7.84
N ARG A 49 6.55 13.00 7.60
CA ARG A 49 7.29 13.40 6.39
C ARG A 49 8.66 12.74 6.28
N ALA A 50 9.37 12.59 7.40
CA ALA A 50 10.67 11.95 7.42
C ALA A 50 10.60 10.46 7.03
N ILE A 51 9.58 9.74 7.50
CA ILE A 51 9.34 8.34 7.13
C ILE A 51 8.97 8.22 5.67
N ILE A 52 8.09 9.08 5.15
CA ILE A 52 7.73 9.10 3.73
C ILE A 52 8.98 9.32 2.87
N SER A 53 9.79 10.33 3.19
CA SER A 53 11.04 10.61 2.46
C SER A 53 12.02 9.45 2.55
N TYR A 54 12.19 8.87 3.73
CA TYR A 54 13.07 7.72 3.94
C TYR A 54 12.65 6.52 3.06
N TYR A 55 11.35 6.23 2.96
CA TYR A 55 10.86 5.14 2.10
C TYR A 55 11.10 5.42 0.62
N LEU A 56 10.75 6.61 0.14
CA LEU A 56 10.96 7.00 -1.25
C LEU A 56 12.45 6.98 -1.62
N ASP A 57 13.31 7.59 -0.80
CA ASP A 57 14.75 7.64 -1.03
C ASP A 57 15.36 6.23 -1.04
N THR A 58 14.93 5.36 -0.11
CA THR A 58 15.40 3.97 -0.07
C THR A 58 15.03 3.23 -1.34
N HIS A 59 13.80 3.33 -1.81
CA HIS A 59 13.35 2.61 -2.99
C HIS A 59 13.96 3.17 -4.28
N THR A 60 14.07 4.48 -4.42
CA THR A 60 14.73 5.08 -5.59
C THR A 60 16.20 4.71 -5.69
N GLN A 61 16.92 4.59 -4.57
CA GLN A 61 18.29 4.08 -4.53
C GLN A 61 18.39 2.59 -4.92
N HIS A 62 17.28 1.85 -4.87
CA HIS A 62 17.21 0.43 -5.25
C HIS A 62 16.51 0.20 -6.59
N GLY A 63 16.51 1.20 -7.46
CA GLY A 63 16.11 1.08 -8.86
C GLY A 63 14.64 1.29 -9.14
N TYR A 64 13.88 1.85 -8.20
CA TYR A 64 12.52 2.29 -8.43
C TYR A 64 12.49 3.71 -8.98
N THR A 65 11.60 3.97 -9.93
CA THR A 65 11.29 5.34 -10.37
C THR A 65 10.16 5.89 -9.51
N GLU A 66 10.37 7.05 -8.91
CA GLU A 66 9.34 7.73 -8.12
C GLU A 66 8.28 8.33 -9.03
N ILE A 67 7.01 8.08 -8.68
CA ILE A 67 5.82 8.64 -9.32
C ILE A 67 5.03 9.44 -8.28
N PHE A 68 4.61 10.63 -8.63
CA PHE A 68 3.66 11.42 -7.85
C PHE A 68 2.30 11.47 -8.57
N PRO A 69 1.38 10.55 -8.26
CA PRO A 69 0.14 10.37 -9.01
C PRO A 69 -0.97 11.30 -8.53
N PRO A 70 -2.01 11.54 -9.33
CA PRO A 70 -3.24 12.14 -8.85
C PRO A 70 -3.96 11.23 -7.83
N TYR A 71 -4.60 11.83 -6.83
CA TYR A 71 -5.35 11.11 -5.78
C TYR A 71 -6.83 10.90 -6.13
N MET A 72 -7.26 11.45 -7.22
CA MET A 72 -8.60 11.28 -7.78
C MET A 72 -8.47 10.61 -9.14
N VAL A 73 -9.21 9.52 -9.34
CA VAL A 73 -9.13 8.69 -10.55
C VAL A 73 -10.53 8.45 -11.13
N ASN A 74 -10.58 8.12 -12.42
CA ASN A 74 -11.81 7.76 -13.08
C ASN A 74 -12.20 6.28 -12.82
N ARG A 75 -13.42 5.93 -13.16
CA ARG A 75 -13.95 4.56 -13.02
C ARG A 75 -13.10 3.51 -13.76
N ALA A 76 -12.61 3.84 -14.95
CA ALA A 76 -11.78 2.91 -15.74
C ALA A 76 -10.49 2.52 -14.99
N SER A 77 -9.88 3.45 -14.28
CA SER A 77 -8.70 3.17 -13.45
C SER A 77 -9.02 2.26 -12.26
N MET A 78 -10.11 2.52 -11.55
CA MET A 78 -10.59 1.65 -10.46
C MET A 78 -10.96 0.24 -10.95
N THR A 79 -11.49 0.14 -12.15
CA THR A 79 -11.83 -1.14 -12.79
C THR A 79 -10.57 -1.88 -13.21
N GLY A 80 -9.59 -1.18 -13.77
CA GLY A 80 -8.33 -1.77 -14.27
C GLY A 80 -7.55 -2.54 -13.20
N THR A 81 -7.52 -2.05 -11.98
CA THR A 81 -6.84 -2.71 -10.86
C THR A 81 -7.75 -3.61 -10.01
N GLY A 82 -9.04 -3.71 -10.35
CA GLY A 82 -9.95 -4.67 -9.73
C GLY A 82 -10.70 -4.17 -8.49
N GLN A 83 -10.59 -2.89 -8.11
CA GLN A 83 -11.41 -2.31 -7.04
C GLN A 83 -12.88 -2.29 -7.41
N LEU A 84 -13.20 -1.99 -8.64
CA LEU A 84 -14.56 -2.02 -9.17
C LEU A 84 -14.80 -3.24 -10.05
N PRO A 85 -16.04 -3.78 -10.06
CA PRO A 85 -17.22 -3.32 -9.33
C PRO A 85 -17.30 -3.76 -7.86
N LYS A 86 -16.49 -4.73 -7.43
CA LYS A 86 -16.67 -5.48 -6.18
C LYS A 86 -16.65 -4.61 -4.92
N PHE A 87 -15.76 -3.61 -4.87
CA PHE A 87 -15.53 -2.78 -3.68
C PHE A 87 -16.06 -1.35 -3.84
N GLU A 88 -17.10 -1.12 -4.63
CA GLU A 88 -17.66 0.22 -4.84
C GLU A 88 -18.15 0.87 -3.53
N GLU A 89 -18.69 0.07 -2.61
CA GLU A 89 -19.16 0.56 -1.29
C GLU A 89 -18.01 0.98 -0.37
N ASP A 90 -16.80 0.45 -0.58
CA ASP A 90 -15.61 0.80 0.18
C ASP A 90 -14.88 2.04 -0.38
N ALA A 91 -15.29 2.55 -1.53
CA ALA A 91 -14.67 3.68 -2.18
C ALA A 91 -15.39 4.99 -1.89
N PHE A 92 -14.64 6.08 -1.70
CA PHE A 92 -15.20 7.43 -1.70
C PHE A 92 -15.39 7.92 -3.13
N LYS A 93 -16.64 8.08 -3.55
CA LYS A 93 -17.03 8.63 -4.84
C LYS A 93 -17.29 10.12 -4.74
N VAL A 94 -16.80 10.87 -5.72
CA VAL A 94 -17.07 12.32 -5.81
C VAL A 94 -18.46 12.54 -6.38
N ALA A 95 -19.33 13.20 -5.62
CA ALA A 95 -20.72 13.43 -6.00
C ALA A 95 -20.82 14.21 -7.33
N GLY A 96 -21.76 13.81 -8.18
CA GLY A 96 -21.98 14.44 -9.48
C GLY A 96 -20.95 14.13 -10.56
N THR A 97 -20.03 13.24 -10.29
CA THR A 97 -18.97 12.82 -11.22
C THR A 97 -18.83 11.30 -11.24
N ASP A 98 -17.95 10.79 -12.11
CA ASP A 98 -17.52 9.39 -12.10
C ASP A 98 -16.06 9.25 -11.62
N TYR A 99 -15.67 10.12 -10.69
CA TYR A 99 -14.37 10.10 -10.03
C TYR A 99 -14.45 9.48 -8.63
N PHE A 100 -13.31 8.91 -8.22
CA PHE A 100 -13.13 8.26 -6.92
C PHE A 100 -11.84 8.76 -6.28
N LEU A 101 -11.83 8.91 -4.95
CA LEU A 101 -10.59 9.06 -4.20
C LEU A 101 -9.89 7.70 -4.13
N ILE A 102 -8.59 7.67 -4.36
CA ILE A 102 -7.83 6.42 -4.43
C ILE A 102 -7.76 5.72 -3.07
N PRO A 103 -8.00 4.41 -2.99
CA PRO A 103 -7.76 3.62 -1.79
C PRO A 103 -6.29 3.22 -1.63
N THR A 104 -5.49 3.36 -2.67
CA THR A 104 -4.08 2.98 -2.79
C THR A 104 -3.48 3.62 -4.05
N ALA A 105 -2.21 3.98 -4.00
CA ALA A 105 -1.49 4.47 -5.18
C ALA A 105 -1.31 3.39 -6.26
N GLU A 106 -1.52 2.11 -5.93
CA GLU A 106 -1.58 1.01 -6.91
C GLU A 106 -2.52 1.36 -8.08
N VAL A 107 -3.67 1.97 -7.79
CA VAL A 107 -4.66 2.30 -8.82
C VAL A 107 -4.10 3.25 -9.88
N PRO A 108 -3.67 4.48 -9.57
CA PRO A 108 -3.15 5.37 -10.60
C PRO A 108 -1.83 4.88 -11.20
N VAL A 109 -0.94 4.29 -10.40
CA VAL A 109 0.39 3.86 -10.88
C VAL A 109 0.29 2.69 -11.85
N THR A 110 -0.53 1.69 -11.55
CA THR A 110 -0.74 0.56 -12.48
C THR A 110 -1.39 1.03 -13.78
N ASN A 111 -2.34 1.97 -13.70
CA ASN A 111 -3.04 2.51 -14.87
C ASN A 111 -2.20 3.49 -15.73
N LEU A 112 -0.97 3.83 -15.33
CA LEU A 112 -0.05 4.60 -16.20
C LEU A 112 0.15 3.91 -17.56
N HIS A 113 0.16 2.59 -17.57
CA HIS A 113 0.36 1.78 -18.76
C HIS A 113 -0.93 1.16 -19.31
N ARG A 114 -2.09 1.64 -18.88
CA ARG A 114 -3.38 1.17 -19.43
C ARG A 114 -3.43 1.39 -20.94
N ASP A 115 -3.87 0.32 -21.66
CA ASP A 115 -3.98 0.28 -23.13
C ASP A 115 -2.63 0.43 -23.85
N GLU A 116 -1.51 0.23 -23.16
CA GLU A 116 -0.18 0.30 -23.77
C GLU A 116 0.38 -1.08 -24.13
N ILE A 117 1.33 -1.07 -25.08
CA ILE A 117 2.18 -2.21 -25.42
C ILE A 117 3.62 -1.79 -25.14
N LEU A 118 4.18 -2.32 -24.06
CA LEU A 118 5.52 -2.02 -23.58
C LEU A 118 6.58 -2.75 -24.40
N ASP A 119 7.80 -2.23 -24.36
CA ASP A 119 8.98 -2.93 -24.86
C ASP A 119 9.41 -3.99 -23.85
N GLY A 120 9.55 -5.23 -24.28
CA GLY A 120 9.98 -6.34 -23.43
C GLY A 120 11.37 -6.16 -22.82
N ASP A 121 12.24 -5.40 -23.46
CA ASP A 121 13.58 -5.09 -22.94
C ASP A 121 13.54 -4.05 -21.80
N SER A 122 12.43 -3.31 -21.64
CA SER A 122 12.24 -2.38 -20.53
C SER A 122 11.78 -3.05 -19.24
N LEU A 123 11.36 -4.32 -19.29
CA LEU A 123 10.86 -5.07 -18.14
C LEU A 123 12.00 -5.71 -17.33
N PRO A 124 11.93 -5.72 -15.98
CA PRO A 124 10.83 -5.22 -15.17
C PRO A 124 10.85 -3.69 -15.02
N ILE A 125 9.68 -3.05 -15.11
CA ILE A 125 9.49 -1.65 -14.73
C ILE A 125 9.12 -1.61 -13.26
N LYS A 126 9.74 -0.71 -12.49
CA LYS A 126 9.56 -0.59 -11.04
C LYS A 126 9.21 0.84 -10.67
N TYR A 127 8.07 1.04 -10.03
CA TYR A 127 7.63 2.35 -9.55
C TYR A 127 7.44 2.36 -8.05
N CYS A 128 7.79 3.47 -7.40
CA CYS A 128 7.38 3.78 -6.03
C CYS A 128 6.59 5.09 -6.01
N ALA A 129 5.56 5.17 -5.17
CA ALA A 129 4.70 6.33 -5.13
C ALA A 129 4.19 6.59 -3.71
N TYR A 130 4.35 7.83 -3.24
CA TYR A 130 3.65 8.30 -2.05
C TYR A 130 2.25 8.78 -2.42
N SER A 131 1.27 8.43 -1.60
CA SER A 131 -0.05 9.04 -1.66
C SER A 131 -0.77 9.04 -0.32
N ALA A 132 -1.70 9.97 -0.14
CA ALA A 132 -2.83 9.75 0.74
C ALA A 132 -3.73 8.67 0.13
N CYS A 133 -4.28 7.80 0.99
CA CYS A 133 -5.21 6.73 0.62
C CYS A 133 -6.51 6.92 1.39
N PHE A 134 -7.64 6.62 0.74
CA PHE A 134 -8.98 6.88 1.27
C PHE A 134 -9.82 5.61 1.23
N ARG A 135 -10.32 5.16 2.39
CA ARG A 135 -11.15 3.95 2.50
C ARG A 135 -12.35 4.21 3.41
N SER A 136 -13.56 3.87 2.94
CA SER A 136 -14.76 4.01 3.75
C SER A 136 -14.83 2.97 4.88
N GLU A 137 -14.07 1.88 4.78
CA GLU A 137 -13.97 0.83 5.79
C GLU A 137 -15.36 0.28 6.20
N ALA A 138 -16.25 0.10 5.24
CA ALA A 138 -17.64 -0.27 5.45
C ALA A 138 -17.83 -1.57 6.24
N GLY A 139 -16.91 -2.52 6.10
CA GLY A 139 -16.95 -3.83 6.78
C GLY A 139 -16.18 -3.93 8.09
N SER A 140 -15.57 -2.84 8.60
CA SER A 140 -14.62 -2.90 9.73
C SER A 140 -15.17 -2.42 11.07
N ALA A 141 -16.47 -2.36 11.25
CA ALA A 141 -17.10 -1.89 12.47
C ALA A 141 -16.57 -2.65 13.73
N GLY A 142 -16.00 -1.90 14.67
CA GLY A 142 -15.55 -2.41 15.99
C GLY A 142 -14.12 -2.99 16.04
N ARG A 143 -13.37 -3.02 14.91
CA ARG A 143 -11.99 -3.52 14.92
C ARG A 143 -10.98 -2.37 14.81
N ASP A 144 -10.04 -2.30 15.77
CA ASP A 144 -8.89 -1.36 15.75
C ASP A 144 -9.28 0.09 15.38
N THR A 145 -10.44 0.55 15.85
CA THR A 145 -11.02 1.85 15.47
C THR A 145 -10.40 3.03 16.22
N ARG A 146 -9.63 2.76 17.28
CA ARG A 146 -8.90 3.78 18.04
C ARG A 146 -7.45 3.86 17.57
N GLY A 147 -6.92 5.07 17.44
CA GLY A 147 -5.54 5.32 17.03
C GLY A 147 -5.35 5.29 15.51
N LEU A 148 -4.18 4.82 15.05
CA LEU A 148 -3.70 4.96 13.67
C LEU A 148 -3.91 3.72 12.78
N ILE A 149 -4.39 2.59 13.32
CA ILE A 149 -4.35 1.32 12.58
C ILE A 149 -5.40 1.28 11.46
N ARG A 150 -6.63 1.76 11.74
CA ARG A 150 -7.72 1.79 10.75
C ARG A 150 -8.28 3.18 10.60
N GLN A 151 -7.85 3.86 9.57
CA GLN A 151 -8.25 5.23 9.28
C GLN A 151 -8.96 5.31 7.93
N HIS A 152 -9.87 6.29 7.79
CA HIS A 152 -10.50 6.63 6.51
C HIS A 152 -9.52 7.32 5.56
N GLN A 153 -8.53 8.02 6.10
CA GLN A 153 -7.42 8.61 5.37
C GLN A 153 -6.11 8.26 6.04
N PHE A 154 -5.15 7.74 5.29
CA PHE A 154 -3.80 7.41 5.75
C PHE A 154 -2.79 7.59 4.63
N ASN A 155 -1.51 7.64 4.98
CA ASN A 155 -0.40 7.77 4.03
C ASN A 155 0.21 6.41 3.73
N LYS A 156 0.61 6.20 2.47
CA LYS A 156 1.28 4.99 2.03
C LYS A 156 2.34 5.30 0.97
N VAL A 157 3.46 4.62 1.03
CA VAL A 157 4.40 4.52 -0.08
C VAL A 157 4.18 3.16 -0.74
N GLU A 158 3.73 3.17 -1.97
CA GLU A 158 3.38 1.99 -2.76
C GLU A 158 4.54 1.57 -3.64
N LEU A 159 4.71 0.27 -3.83
CA LEU A 159 5.62 -0.30 -4.82
C LEU A 159 4.81 -1.04 -5.88
N VAL A 160 5.08 -0.77 -7.14
CA VAL A 160 4.41 -1.44 -8.28
C VAL A 160 5.47 -1.91 -9.27
N LYS A 161 5.35 -3.16 -9.70
CA LYS A 161 6.20 -3.74 -10.75
C LYS A 161 5.37 -4.23 -11.92
N PHE A 162 5.93 -4.10 -13.13
CA PHE A 162 5.43 -4.72 -14.34
C PHE A 162 6.51 -5.68 -14.83
N THR A 163 6.17 -6.95 -14.99
CA THR A 163 7.14 -8.01 -15.25
C THR A 163 6.71 -8.90 -16.42
N LYS A 164 7.66 -9.64 -16.96
CA LYS A 164 7.33 -10.78 -17.83
C LYS A 164 6.69 -11.89 -16.97
N PRO A 165 5.77 -12.70 -17.53
CA PRO A 165 5.12 -13.77 -16.78
C PRO A 165 6.08 -14.74 -16.08
N GLU A 166 7.15 -15.13 -16.76
CA GLU A 166 8.16 -16.06 -16.23
C GLU A 166 8.93 -15.53 -15.02
N ASP A 167 9.06 -14.20 -14.89
CA ASP A 167 9.83 -13.56 -13.83
C ASP A 167 8.97 -13.15 -12.63
N SER A 168 7.64 -13.19 -12.75
CA SER A 168 6.75 -12.52 -11.80
C SER A 168 6.83 -13.03 -10.35
N TYR A 169 7.06 -14.33 -10.15
CA TYR A 169 7.20 -14.88 -8.81
C TYR A 169 8.54 -14.52 -8.17
N GLN A 170 9.62 -14.44 -8.95
CA GLN A 170 10.91 -13.98 -8.47
C GLN A 170 10.84 -12.47 -8.14
N GLU A 171 10.12 -11.71 -8.95
CA GLU A 171 9.91 -10.27 -8.70
C GLU A 171 9.01 -10.02 -7.47
N LEU A 172 8.09 -10.93 -7.13
CA LEU A 172 7.36 -10.89 -5.86
C LEU A 172 8.30 -11.08 -4.66
N GLU A 173 9.21 -12.04 -4.71
CA GLU A 173 10.20 -12.26 -3.64
C GLU A 173 11.09 -11.00 -3.48
N SER A 174 11.55 -10.42 -4.58
CA SER A 174 12.32 -9.17 -4.58
C SER A 174 11.52 -7.98 -4.04
N LEU A 175 10.24 -7.85 -4.42
CA LEU A 175 9.33 -6.81 -3.91
C LEU A 175 9.18 -6.92 -2.38
N THR A 176 9.01 -8.14 -1.89
CA THR A 176 8.88 -8.42 -0.45
C THR A 176 10.16 -8.02 0.29
N GLN A 177 11.34 -8.36 -0.25
CA GLN A 177 12.63 -7.94 0.32
C GLN A 177 12.79 -6.41 0.33
N ASP A 178 12.30 -5.71 -0.69
CA ASP A 178 12.34 -4.25 -0.72
C ASP A 178 11.42 -3.64 0.36
N ALA A 179 10.26 -4.25 0.60
CA ALA A 179 9.38 -3.85 1.70
C ALA A 179 9.99 -4.16 3.09
N GLU A 180 10.68 -5.30 3.25
CA GLU A 180 11.40 -5.63 4.48
C GLU A 180 12.53 -4.63 4.78
N ARG A 181 13.23 -4.18 3.75
CA ARG A 181 14.40 -3.28 3.85
C ARG A 181 14.11 -2.03 4.66
N VAL A 182 12.96 -1.40 4.44
CA VAL A 182 12.60 -0.17 5.18
C VAL A 182 12.29 -0.46 6.64
N LEU A 183 11.71 -1.61 6.96
CA LEU A 183 11.47 -2.03 8.35
C LEU A 183 12.79 -2.39 9.06
N GLN A 184 13.69 -3.05 8.36
CA GLN A 184 15.05 -3.37 8.86
C GLN A 184 15.84 -2.10 9.18
N GLY A 185 15.81 -1.12 8.27
CA GLY A 185 16.48 0.16 8.47
C GLY A 185 15.92 0.97 9.65
N LEU A 186 14.64 0.80 9.97
CA LEU A 186 14.01 1.39 11.15
C LEU A 186 14.23 0.55 12.43
N GLY A 187 14.83 -0.63 12.32
CA GLY A 187 15.05 -1.53 13.47
C GLY A 187 13.75 -2.07 14.08
N LEU A 188 12.68 -2.14 13.31
CA LEU A 188 11.38 -2.61 13.80
C LEU A 188 11.32 -4.14 13.80
N PRO A 189 10.87 -4.78 14.90
CA PRO A 189 10.58 -6.21 14.89
C PRO A 189 9.38 -6.50 13.98
N TYR A 190 9.56 -7.38 13.02
CA TYR A 190 8.53 -7.75 12.06
C TYR A 190 8.59 -9.25 11.74
N ARG A 191 7.58 -9.73 11.05
CA ARG A 191 7.57 -11.05 10.42
C ARG A 191 6.93 -10.97 9.03
N VAL A 192 7.25 -11.93 8.19
CA VAL A 192 6.61 -12.14 6.88
C VAL A 192 5.71 -13.36 6.99
N VAL A 193 4.48 -13.22 6.53
CA VAL A 193 3.47 -14.27 6.54
C VAL A 193 2.98 -14.50 5.10
N VAL A 194 2.98 -15.74 4.64
CA VAL A 194 2.28 -16.10 3.40
C VAL A 194 0.79 -16.28 3.69
N LEU A 195 -0.07 -15.64 2.92
CA LEU A 195 -1.51 -15.78 3.12
C LEU A 195 -2.00 -17.15 2.64
N SER A 196 -2.90 -17.74 3.43
CA SER A 196 -3.65 -18.93 3.03
C SER A 196 -4.64 -18.59 1.92
N THR A 197 -5.10 -19.59 1.18
CA THR A 197 -6.08 -19.39 0.10
C THR A 197 -7.40 -18.80 0.58
N GLY A 198 -7.75 -18.98 1.85
CA GLY A 198 -8.97 -18.38 2.45
C GLY A 198 -8.84 -16.89 2.74
N ASP A 199 -7.61 -16.38 2.85
CA ASP A 199 -7.32 -14.98 3.18
C ASP A 199 -6.84 -14.17 1.98
N LEU A 200 -6.55 -14.83 0.84
CA LEU A 200 -6.15 -14.16 -0.39
C LEU A 200 -7.24 -13.24 -0.91
N GLY A 201 -6.86 -12.04 -1.32
CA GLY A 201 -7.70 -11.17 -2.15
C GLY A 201 -8.05 -11.86 -3.47
N PHE A 202 -9.27 -11.64 -3.97
CA PHE A 202 -9.77 -12.35 -5.17
C PHE A 202 -8.94 -12.10 -6.44
N SER A 203 -8.15 -11.04 -6.47
CA SER A 203 -7.27 -10.65 -7.60
C SER A 203 -5.86 -11.23 -7.49
N SER A 204 -5.46 -11.75 -6.33
CA SER A 204 -4.09 -12.19 -6.06
C SER A 204 -3.92 -13.68 -6.28
N ALA A 205 -2.79 -14.07 -6.87
CA ALA A 205 -2.37 -15.48 -6.97
C ALA A 205 -1.50 -15.91 -5.78
N LYS A 206 -0.68 -14.99 -5.25
CA LYS A 206 0.15 -15.20 -4.06
C LYS A 206 0.35 -13.85 -3.35
N THR A 207 0.30 -13.88 -2.02
CA THR A 207 0.49 -12.68 -1.19
C THR A 207 1.35 -13.00 0.02
N TYR A 208 2.30 -12.10 0.30
CA TYR A 208 3.00 -12.00 1.57
C TYR A 208 2.55 -10.76 2.32
N ASP A 209 2.18 -10.92 3.58
CA ASP A 209 1.97 -9.80 4.49
C ASP A 209 3.21 -9.59 5.36
N LEU A 210 3.59 -8.33 5.55
CA LEU A 210 4.57 -7.92 6.53
C LEU A 210 3.82 -7.39 7.73
N GLU A 211 4.10 -7.98 8.90
CA GLU A 211 3.46 -7.61 10.15
C GLU A 211 4.50 -7.11 11.14
N VAL A 212 4.26 -5.96 11.77
CA VAL A 212 5.12 -5.40 12.81
C VAL A 212 4.61 -5.74 14.20
N TRP A 213 5.53 -5.94 15.14
CA TRP A 213 5.17 -6.17 16.52
C TRP A 213 4.61 -4.91 17.17
N MET A 214 3.41 -5.01 17.72
CA MET A 214 2.76 -3.93 18.48
C MET A 214 2.81 -4.24 19.98
N PRO A 215 3.75 -3.63 20.74
CA PRO A 215 3.97 -3.99 22.14
C PRO A 215 2.74 -3.87 23.04
N SER A 216 1.93 -2.81 22.85
CA SER A 216 0.72 -2.60 23.66
C SER A 216 -0.41 -3.59 23.34
N TYR A 217 -0.38 -4.20 22.14
CA TYR A 217 -1.34 -5.20 21.72
C TYR A 217 -0.88 -6.62 22.03
N GLY A 218 0.42 -6.82 22.28
CA GLY A 218 1.02 -8.14 22.46
C GLY A 218 0.90 -9.05 21.25
N ARG A 219 0.78 -8.46 20.03
CA ARG A 219 0.64 -9.20 18.77
C ARG A 219 1.29 -8.47 17.60
N TYR A 220 1.48 -9.20 16.52
CA TYR A 220 1.83 -8.65 15.23
C TYR A 220 0.60 -8.04 14.55
N VAL A 221 0.82 -6.94 13.81
CA VAL A 221 -0.20 -6.23 13.05
C VAL A 221 0.33 -5.97 11.65
N GLU A 222 -0.48 -6.24 10.63
CA GLU A 222 -0.14 -6.01 9.24
C GLU A 222 0.19 -4.53 9.01
N ILE A 223 1.29 -4.28 8.28
CA ILE A 223 1.70 -2.95 7.85
C ILE A 223 1.85 -2.85 6.33
N SER A 224 2.10 -3.98 5.65
CA SER A 224 2.21 -4.02 4.19
C SER A 224 1.81 -5.39 3.67
N SER A 225 1.32 -5.41 2.42
CA SER A 225 0.94 -6.61 1.70
C SER A 225 1.58 -6.57 0.33
N CYS A 226 2.30 -7.64 -0.04
CA CYS A 226 3.01 -7.78 -1.31
C CYS A 226 2.36 -8.92 -2.11
N SER A 227 1.78 -8.60 -3.26
CA SER A 227 0.98 -9.54 -4.05
C SER A 227 1.50 -9.70 -5.46
N ASN A 228 1.42 -10.93 -5.98
CA ASN A 228 1.48 -11.21 -7.40
C ASN A 228 0.06 -11.40 -7.92
N PHE A 229 -0.38 -10.54 -8.83
CA PHE A 229 -1.69 -10.60 -9.46
C PHE A 229 -1.67 -11.38 -10.77
N GLU A 230 -0.50 -11.87 -11.16
CA GLU A 230 -0.27 -12.43 -12.49
C GLU A 230 -0.83 -11.49 -13.58
N ASP A 231 -1.64 -12.01 -14.50
CA ASP A 231 -2.22 -11.22 -15.59
C ASP A 231 -3.57 -10.56 -15.24
N PHE A 232 -4.07 -10.69 -14.01
CA PHE A 232 -5.42 -10.24 -13.65
C PHE A 232 -5.62 -8.75 -13.95
N GLN A 233 -4.74 -7.89 -13.45
CA GLN A 233 -4.83 -6.45 -13.69
C GLN A 233 -4.46 -6.09 -15.14
N ALA A 234 -3.48 -6.77 -15.72
CA ALA A 234 -3.07 -6.55 -17.10
C ALA A 234 -4.19 -6.89 -18.10
N ARG A 235 -4.97 -7.93 -17.87
CA ARG A 235 -6.17 -8.23 -18.68
C ARG A 235 -7.22 -7.13 -18.58
N ARG A 236 -7.49 -6.64 -17.38
CA ARG A 236 -8.49 -5.59 -17.13
C ARG A 236 -8.08 -4.22 -17.70
N ALA A 237 -6.81 -3.87 -17.55
CA ALA A 237 -6.25 -2.58 -17.99
C ALA A 237 -5.58 -2.65 -19.37
N GLN A 238 -5.55 -3.83 -20.03
CA GLN A 238 -4.92 -4.04 -21.34
C GLN A 238 -3.46 -3.61 -21.37
N ILE A 239 -2.68 -3.99 -20.34
CA ILE A 239 -1.26 -3.72 -20.25
C ILE A 239 -0.51 -4.90 -20.86
N ARG A 240 0.16 -4.65 -21.98
CA ARG A 240 0.81 -5.68 -22.78
C ARG A 240 2.28 -5.33 -23.02
N PHE A 241 3.04 -6.28 -23.50
CA PHE A 241 4.41 -6.07 -23.95
C PHE A 241 4.71 -6.91 -25.20
N ARG A 242 5.77 -6.56 -25.92
CA ARG A 242 6.33 -7.38 -26.99
C ARG A 242 7.73 -7.82 -26.62
N ARG A 243 8.03 -9.10 -26.82
CA ARG A 243 9.38 -9.65 -26.58
C ARG A 243 10.41 -9.07 -27.54
N GLU A 244 9.98 -8.83 -28.78
CA GLU A 244 10.77 -8.23 -29.85
C GLU A 244 9.89 -7.48 -30.83
N LYS A 245 10.51 -6.66 -31.68
CA LYS A 245 9.78 -5.88 -32.68
C LYS A 245 9.04 -6.81 -33.64
N GLY A 246 7.72 -6.62 -33.75
CA GLY A 246 6.84 -7.42 -34.63
C GLY A 246 6.28 -8.67 -33.97
N ALA A 247 6.72 -9.06 -32.79
CA ALA A 247 6.14 -10.18 -32.05
C ALA A 247 4.68 -9.89 -31.63
N LYS A 248 3.89 -10.93 -31.42
CA LYS A 248 2.54 -10.81 -30.88
C LYS A 248 2.60 -10.25 -29.44
N PRO A 249 1.78 -9.25 -29.11
CA PRO A 249 1.72 -8.75 -27.74
C PRO A 249 1.24 -9.81 -26.75
N GLU A 250 1.87 -9.84 -25.58
CA GLU A 250 1.54 -10.66 -24.44
C GLU A 250 1.10 -9.76 -23.27
N LEU A 251 0.36 -10.29 -22.30
CA LEU A 251 0.03 -9.57 -21.06
C LEU A 251 1.24 -9.54 -20.13
N VAL A 252 1.49 -8.41 -19.49
CA VAL A 252 2.43 -8.35 -18.38
C VAL A 252 1.83 -9.02 -17.13
N HIS A 253 2.68 -9.34 -16.14
CA HIS A 253 2.25 -9.61 -14.77
C HIS A 253 2.53 -8.37 -13.88
N THR A 254 1.67 -8.15 -12.93
CA THR A 254 1.80 -7.04 -11.98
C THR A 254 1.90 -7.55 -10.56
#